data_471d97ee3df56f515578993ec7ee5950
#
_entry.id   471d97ee3df56f515578993ec7ee5950
#
_cell.length_a   1.000
_cell.length_b   1.000
_cell.length_c   1.000
_cell.angle_alpha   90.00
_cell.angle_beta   90.00
_cell.angle_gamma   90.00
#
_symmetry.space_group_name_H-M   'P 1'
#
loop_
_entity.id
_entity.type
_entity.pdbx_description
1 polymer ?
#
loop_
_entity_poly.entity_id
_entity_poly.type
_entity_poly.pdbx_seq_one_letter_code
_entity_poly.pdbx_strand_id
1 'polypeptide(L)'
;MKQRKQYVIDRKFQLKHTFSVLGVVLVLVAVIIGIIGVNAAYNNNRLDNIMGIQDNIVDAMMAWVQNPAEKPQQTAIKAIAGKHFENLTTIKRIIRYNTILIGLIVVIVILQSVIMYFVMIRMTHKISGPIFVMSKYFADIIDGKMPNPRKLRQGDELQDFYNLFTKMVEALKAREKKK
;
A
#
# COMPACT_ATOMS: atom_id res chain seq x y z
N MET A 1 -23.01 -8.70 31.16
CA MET A 1 -23.42 -9.13 29.80
C MET A 1 -22.22 -9.03 28.86
N LYS A 2 -21.66 -10.16 28.44
CA LYS A 2 -20.53 -10.21 27.48
C LYS A 2 -21.03 -9.80 26.09
N GLN A 3 -20.73 -8.60 25.63
CA GLN A 3 -21.02 -8.19 24.24
C GLN A 3 -20.20 -9.07 23.29
N ARG A 4 -20.87 -9.97 22.56
CA ARG A 4 -20.26 -10.68 21.44
C ARG A 4 -19.87 -9.66 20.36
N LYS A 5 -18.60 -9.32 20.28
CA LYS A 5 -18.02 -8.51 19.19
C LYS A 5 -17.86 -9.39 17.95
N GLN A 6 -18.95 -9.59 17.21
CA GLN A 6 -18.83 -10.15 15.87
C GLN A 6 -18.41 -9.02 14.93
N TYR A 7 -17.14 -9.03 14.51
CA TYR A 7 -16.59 -8.04 13.57
C TYR A 7 -16.99 -8.29 12.11
N VAL A 8 -17.44 -9.48 11.78
CA VAL A 8 -17.88 -9.87 10.43
C VAL A 8 -19.34 -10.30 10.47
N ILE A 9 -20.25 -9.40 10.03
CA ILE A 9 -21.70 -9.63 10.00
C ILE A 9 -22.10 -10.27 8.68
N ASP A 10 -21.64 -9.73 7.55
CA ASP A 10 -21.84 -10.29 6.22
C ASP A 10 -20.47 -10.57 5.58
N ARG A 11 -20.03 -11.84 5.69
CA ARG A 11 -18.73 -12.28 5.16
C ARG A 11 -18.61 -12.04 3.65
N LYS A 12 -19.65 -12.32 2.88
CA LYS A 12 -19.58 -12.19 1.41
C LYS A 12 -19.45 -10.74 0.99
N PHE A 13 -20.25 -9.85 1.55
CA PHE A 13 -20.25 -8.44 1.19
C PHE A 13 -18.96 -7.75 1.68
N GLN A 14 -18.62 -7.91 2.96
CA GLN A 14 -17.48 -7.23 3.59
C GLN A 14 -16.15 -7.68 2.98
N LEU A 15 -15.92 -8.99 2.83
CA LEU A 15 -14.67 -9.49 2.26
C LEU A 15 -14.58 -9.18 0.77
N LYS A 16 -15.66 -9.31 -0.01
CA LYS A 16 -15.64 -8.99 -1.43
C LYS A 16 -15.24 -7.53 -1.69
N HIS A 17 -15.86 -6.57 -1.00
CA HIS A 17 -15.50 -5.15 -1.16
C HIS A 17 -14.13 -4.82 -0.63
N THR A 18 -13.76 -5.34 0.53
CA THR A 18 -12.43 -5.13 1.11
C THR A 18 -11.33 -5.65 0.18
N PHE A 19 -11.46 -6.89 -0.32
CA PHE A 19 -10.46 -7.45 -1.23
C PHE A 19 -10.47 -6.79 -2.61
N SER A 20 -11.62 -6.31 -3.10
CA SER A 20 -11.68 -5.57 -4.37
C SER A 20 -10.91 -4.26 -4.29
N VAL A 21 -11.17 -3.44 -3.26
CA VAL A 21 -10.47 -2.16 -3.07
C VAL A 21 -8.98 -2.39 -2.77
N LEU A 22 -8.67 -3.32 -1.87
CA LEU A 22 -7.30 -3.68 -1.53
C LEU A 22 -6.54 -4.19 -2.76
N GLY A 23 -7.18 -5.00 -3.60
CA GLY A 23 -6.60 -5.51 -4.83
C GLY A 23 -6.24 -4.41 -5.82
N VAL A 24 -7.13 -3.44 -6.03
CA VAL A 24 -6.83 -2.29 -6.91
C VAL A 24 -5.64 -1.48 -6.38
N VAL A 25 -5.63 -1.19 -5.08
CA VAL A 25 -4.51 -0.45 -4.45
C VAL A 25 -3.21 -1.22 -4.58
N LEU A 26 -3.21 -2.55 -4.33
CA LEU A 26 -2.02 -3.38 -4.44
C LEU A 26 -1.48 -3.45 -5.87
N VAL A 27 -2.36 -3.52 -6.88
CA VAL A 27 -1.94 -3.51 -8.29
C VAL A 27 -1.28 -2.19 -8.63
N LEU A 28 -1.87 -1.04 -8.26
CA LEU A 28 -1.29 0.27 -8.51
C LEU A 28 0.09 0.41 -7.84
N VAL A 29 0.20 -0.01 -6.59
CA VAL A 29 1.47 0.03 -5.85
C VAL A 29 2.50 -0.90 -6.47
N ALA A 30 2.12 -2.12 -6.90
CA ALA A 30 3.02 -3.04 -7.58
C ALA A 30 3.57 -2.47 -8.89
N VAL A 31 2.73 -1.77 -9.66
CA VAL A 31 3.16 -1.06 -10.88
C VAL A 31 4.19 0.03 -10.55
N ILE A 32 3.93 0.84 -9.53
CA ILE A 32 4.86 1.91 -9.11
C ILE A 32 6.20 1.32 -8.65
N ILE A 33 6.18 0.28 -7.83
CA ILE A 33 7.40 -0.42 -7.38
C ILE A 33 8.14 -1.03 -8.57
N GLY A 34 7.41 -1.62 -9.52
CA GLY A 34 7.99 -2.17 -10.74
C GLY A 34 8.74 -1.11 -11.54
N ILE A 35 8.13 0.05 -11.75
CA ILE A 35 8.78 1.18 -12.46
C ILE A 35 10.02 1.66 -11.72
N ILE A 36 9.94 1.86 -10.40
CA ILE A 36 11.09 2.29 -9.59
C ILE A 36 12.20 1.24 -9.62
N GLY A 37 11.85 -0.05 -9.48
CA GLY A 37 12.80 -1.16 -9.48
C GLY A 37 13.54 -1.30 -10.82
N VAL A 38 12.81 -1.23 -11.93
CA VAL A 38 13.41 -1.27 -13.27
C VAL A 38 14.33 -0.07 -13.50
N ASN A 39 13.90 1.13 -13.11
CA ASN A 39 14.72 2.34 -13.23
C ASN A 39 16.00 2.24 -12.38
N ALA A 40 15.90 1.77 -11.14
CA ALA A 40 17.06 1.59 -10.27
C ALA A 40 18.02 0.51 -10.80
N ALA A 41 17.50 -0.61 -11.31
CA ALA A 41 18.32 -1.66 -11.92
C ALA A 41 19.06 -1.14 -13.16
N TYR A 42 18.36 -0.40 -14.03
CA TYR A 42 18.96 0.22 -15.20
C TYR A 42 20.07 1.22 -14.82
N ASN A 43 19.81 2.09 -13.83
CA ASN A 43 20.81 3.04 -13.34
C ASN A 43 22.02 2.34 -12.70
N ASN A 44 21.79 1.30 -11.91
CA ASN A 44 22.87 0.52 -11.30
C ASN A 44 23.76 -0.14 -12.37
N ASN A 45 23.16 -0.76 -13.40
CA ASN A 45 23.91 -1.34 -14.51
C ASN A 45 24.74 -0.30 -15.29
N ARG A 46 24.18 0.91 -15.48
CA ARG A 46 24.96 2.00 -16.11
C ARG A 46 26.12 2.44 -15.23
N LEU A 47 25.95 2.55 -13.93
CA LEU A 47 27.01 2.88 -12.99
C LEU A 47 28.09 1.81 -12.98
N ASP A 48 27.73 0.52 -12.98
CA ASP A 48 28.67 -0.59 -13.08
C ASP A 48 29.47 -0.56 -14.39
N ASN A 49 28.83 -0.26 -15.52
CA ASN A 49 29.52 -0.10 -16.81
C ASN A 49 30.49 1.08 -16.77
N ILE A 50 30.09 2.23 -16.22
CA ILE A 50 30.98 3.40 -16.07
C ILE A 50 32.19 3.05 -15.18
N MET A 51 32.00 2.33 -14.10
CA MET A 51 33.07 1.84 -13.24
C MET A 51 34.05 0.97 -14.03
N GLY A 52 33.55 0.01 -14.82
CA GLY A 52 34.38 -0.88 -15.63
C GLY A 52 35.20 -0.13 -16.68
N ILE A 53 34.62 0.89 -17.32
CA ILE A 53 35.35 1.75 -18.27
C ILE A 53 36.42 2.55 -17.56
N GLN A 54 36.11 3.12 -16.41
CA GLN A 54 37.09 3.89 -15.63
C GLN A 54 38.23 3.01 -15.10
N ASP A 55 37.94 1.78 -14.62
CA ASP A 55 38.95 0.80 -14.21
C ASP A 55 39.90 0.52 -15.35
N ASN A 56 39.40 0.21 -16.57
CA ASN A 56 40.23 -0.05 -17.74
C ASN A 56 41.12 1.12 -18.14
N ILE A 57 40.62 2.38 -18.02
CA ILE A 57 41.40 3.57 -18.30
C ILE A 57 42.52 3.74 -17.26
N VAL A 58 42.23 3.53 -15.99
CA VAL A 58 43.25 3.64 -14.92
C VAL A 58 44.31 2.55 -15.06
N ASP A 59 43.90 1.32 -15.37
CA ASP A 59 44.83 0.21 -15.59
C ASP A 59 45.75 0.48 -16.79
N ALA A 60 45.21 1.00 -17.90
CA ALA A 60 46.00 1.40 -19.05
C ALA A 60 46.98 2.55 -18.69
N MET A 61 46.55 3.54 -17.94
CA MET A 61 47.42 4.63 -17.47
C MET A 61 48.50 4.13 -16.52
N MET A 62 48.17 3.20 -15.60
CA MET A 62 49.15 2.63 -14.68
C MET A 62 50.20 1.77 -15.39
N ALA A 63 49.78 1.01 -16.42
CA ALA A 63 50.72 0.27 -17.28
C ALA A 63 51.72 1.21 -18.00
N TRP A 64 51.24 2.36 -18.39
CA TRP A 64 52.11 3.39 -19.08
C TRP A 64 53.13 4.01 -18.13
N VAL A 65 52.79 4.18 -16.84
CA VAL A 65 53.67 4.75 -15.76
C VAL A 65 54.86 3.87 -15.41
N GLN A 66 54.82 2.59 -15.77
CA GLN A 66 55.97 1.69 -15.52
C GLN A 66 57.20 2.02 -16.33
N ASN A 67 57.11 2.99 -17.26
CA ASN A 67 58.24 3.46 -18.06
C ASN A 67 59.06 4.50 -17.26
N PRO A 68 60.34 4.25 -16.91
CA PRO A 68 61.09 5.06 -15.92
C PRO A 68 61.46 6.49 -16.36
N ALA A 69 61.16 6.89 -17.60
CA ALA A 69 61.65 8.13 -18.18
C ALA A 69 60.85 9.41 -17.81
N GLU A 70 59.65 9.29 -17.20
CA GLU A 70 58.74 10.45 -17.07
C GLU A 70 58.15 10.63 -15.66
N LYS A 71 59.00 11.08 -14.71
CA LYS A 71 58.66 11.32 -13.28
C LYS A 71 57.46 12.27 -13.03
N PRO A 72 57.28 13.42 -13.76
CA PRO A 72 56.16 14.33 -13.50
C PRO A 72 54.79 13.73 -13.83
N GLN A 73 54.69 12.90 -14.85
CA GLN A 73 53.47 12.25 -15.27
C GLN A 73 53.04 11.14 -14.27
N GLN A 74 53.99 10.48 -13.62
CA GLN A 74 53.71 9.48 -12.58
C GLN A 74 52.91 10.04 -11.42
N THR A 75 53.18 11.27 -11.01
CA THR A 75 52.48 11.95 -9.90
C THR A 75 51.05 12.29 -10.28
N ALA A 76 50.84 12.79 -11.51
CA ALA A 76 49.52 13.11 -12.03
C ALA A 76 48.63 11.83 -12.17
N ILE A 77 49.18 10.74 -12.69
CA ILE A 77 48.45 9.47 -12.84
C ILE A 77 48.10 8.85 -11.50
N LYS A 78 49.00 8.89 -10.50
CA LYS A 78 48.69 8.44 -9.13
C LYS A 78 47.57 9.27 -8.51
N ALA A 79 47.54 10.59 -8.74
CA ALA A 79 46.48 11.46 -8.27
C ALA A 79 45.11 11.12 -8.93
N ILE A 80 45.13 10.85 -10.25
CA ILE A 80 43.92 10.39 -11.01
C ILE A 80 43.42 9.03 -10.48
N ALA A 81 44.32 8.08 -10.30
CA ALA A 81 44.01 6.77 -9.72
C ALA A 81 43.42 6.90 -8.30
N GLY A 82 43.96 7.77 -7.47
CA GLY A 82 43.41 8.04 -6.12
C GLY A 82 41.96 8.55 -6.18
N LYS A 83 41.67 9.52 -7.05
CA LYS A 83 40.33 10.06 -7.27
C LYS A 83 39.39 8.98 -7.84
N HIS A 84 39.88 8.12 -8.72
CA HIS A 84 39.10 7.01 -9.26
C HIS A 84 38.64 6.04 -8.15
N PHE A 85 39.54 5.64 -7.24
CA PHE A 85 39.19 4.78 -6.11
C PHE A 85 38.18 5.43 -5.17
N GLU A 86 38.27 6.74 -4.93
CA GLU A 86 37.28 7.49 -4.17
C GLU A 86 35.90 7.49 -4.85
N ASN A 87 35.87 7.70 -6.18
CA ASN A 87 34.65 7.65 -6.97
C ASN A 87 34.01 6.24 -6.96
N LEU A 88 34.82 5.18 -7.09
CA LEU A 88 34.32 3.80 -7.00
C LEU A 88 33.62 3.53 -5.67
N THR A 89 34.22 3.94 -4.56
CA THR A 89 33.59 3.74 -3.25
C THR A 89 32.28 4.50 -3.12
N THR A 90 32.21 5.70 -3.70
CA THR A 90 31.00 6.53 -3.73
C THR A 90 29.90 5.88 -4.58
N ILE A 91 30.22 5.41 -5.78
CA ILE A 91 29.27 4.73 -6.68
C ILE A 91 28.74 3.45 -6.02
N LYS A 92 29.60 2.60 -5.46
CA LYS A 92 29.20 1.40 -4.73
C LYS A 92 28.29 1.70 -3.55
N ARG A 93 28.51 2.84 -2.87
CA ARG A 93 27.64 3.33 -1.81
C ARG A 93 26.26 3.72 -2.35
N ILE A 94 26.18 4.43 -3.47
CA ILE A 94 24.92 4.82 -4.12
C ILE A 94 24.11 3.58 -4.54
N ILE A 95 24.75 2.59 -5.17
CA ILE A 95 24.10 1.33 -5.55
C ILE A 95 23.52 0.63 -4.31
N ARG A 96 24.30 0.56 -3.23
CA ARG A 96 23.83 -0.04 -1.96
C ARG A 96 22.62 0.70 -1.39
N TYR A 97 22.64 2.03 -1.36
CA TYR A 97 21.50 2.84 -0.89
C TYR A 97 20.26 2.64 -1.75
N ASN A 98 20.38 2.57 -3.06
CA ASN A 98 19.26 2.28 -3.95
C ASN A 98 18.63 0.92 -3.64
N THR A 99 19.44 -0.11 -3.41
CA THR A 99 18.96 -1.45 -3.06
C THR A 99 18.24 -1.45 -1.70
N ILE A 100 18.80 -0.75 -0.70
CA ILE A 100 18.17 -0.61 0.62
C ILE A 100 16.85 0.14 0.52
N LEU A 101 16.81 1.23 -0.26
CA LEU A 101 15.59 2.02 -0.47
C LEU A 101 14.46 1.18 -1.09
N ILE A 102 14.76 0.37 -2.10
CA ILE A 102 13.77 -0.53 -2.71
C ILE A 102 13.23 -1.51 -1.65
N GLY A 103 14.11 -2.12 -0.86
CA GLY A 103 13.70 -3.01 0.22
C GLY A 103 12.82 -2.32 1.26
N LEU A 104 13.14 -1.08 1.63
CA LEU A 104 12.34 -0.27 2.56
C LEU A 104 10.95 0.03 2.00
N ILE A 105 10.85 0.40 0.73
CA ILE A 105 9.57 0.66 0.06
C ILE A 105 8.68 -0.59 0.10
N VAL A 106 9.23 -1.77 -0.20
CA VAL A 106 8.48 -3.03 -0.13
C VAL A 106 7.93 -3.28 1.27
N VAL A 107 8.74 -3.09 2.31
CA VAL A 107 8.31 -3.24 3.72
C VAL A 107 7.18 -2.26 4.05
N ILE A 108 7.31 -0.98 3.67
CA ILE A 108 6.28 0.04 3.92
C ILE A 108 4.96 -0.36 3.24
N VAL A 109 5.00 -0.86 2.02
CA VAL A 109 3.80 -1.29 1.28
C VAL A 109 3.10 -2.46 1.96
N ILE A 110 3.86 -3.43 2.46
CA ILE A 110 3.30 -4.55 3.21
C ILE A 110 2.58 -4.03 4.47
N LEU A 111 3.23 -3.17 5.25
CA LEU A 111 2.64 -2.57 6.44
C LEU A 111 1.37 -1.77 6.12
N GLN A 112 1.41 -0.93 5.08
CA GLN A 112 0.26 -0.16 4.62
C GLN A 112 -0.91 -1.07 4.21
N SER A 113 -0.64 -2.18 3.53
CA SER A 113 -1.65 -3.16 3.12
C SER A 113 -2.36 -3.80 4.32
N VAL A 114 -1.61 -4.13 5.37
CA VAL A 114 -2.17 -4.67 6.61
C VAL A 114 -3.06 -3.63 7.31
N ILE A 115 -2.59 -2.39 7.43
CA ILE A 115 -3.37 -1.30 8.03
C ILE A 115 -4.66 -1.07 7.23
N MET A 116 -4.56 -0.98 5.91
CA MET A 116 -5.69 -0.78 5.01
C MET A 116 -6.74 -1.89 5.13
N TYR A 117 -6.30 -3.14 5.25
CA TYR A 117 -7.19 -4.28 5.50
C TYR A 117 -8.04 -4.09 6.76
N PHE A 118 -7.43 -3.74 7.88
CA PHE A 118 -8.17 -3.51 9.14
C PHE A 118 -9.10 -2.30 9.06
N VAL A 119 -8.67 -1.21 8.43
CA VAL A 119 -9.51 -0.01 8.24
C VAL A 119 -10.73 -0.36 7.38
N MET A 120 -10.54 -1.06 6.28
CA MET A 120 -11.64 -1.44 5.37
C MET A 120 -12.65 -2.37 6.05
N ILE A 121 -12.20 -3.37 6.81
CA ILE A 121 -13.11 -4.22 7.58
C ILE A 121 -13.93 -3.39 8.57
N ARG A 122 -13.30 -2.43 9.25
CA ARG A 122 -13.99 -1.58 10.22
C ARG A 122 -15.00 -0.66 9.54
N MET A 123 -14.68 -0.07 8.38
CA MET A 123 -15.58 0.79 7.61
C MET A 123 -16.77 -0.01 7.07
N THR A 124 -16.51 -1.14 6.42
CA THR A 124 -17.59 -1.99 5.88
C THR A 124 -18.50 -2.54 6.97
N HIS A 125 -18.00 -2.77 8.17
CA HIS A 125 -18.82 -3.19 9.31
C HIS A 125 -19.84 -2.13 9.71
N LYS A 126 -19.49 -0.86 9.67
CA LYS A 126 -20.40 0.27 10.00
C LYS A 126 -21.57 0.40 9.01
N ILE A 127 -21.39 -0.06 7.78
CA ILE A 127 -22.40 -0.04 6.72
C ILE A 127 -23.21 -1.34 6.73
N SER A 128 -22.54 -2.48 6.79
CA SER A 128 -23.19 -3.80 6.73
C SER A 128 -24.09 -4.07 7.94
N GLY A 129 -23.78 -3.51 9.11
CA GLY A 129 -24.58 -3.65 10.32
C GLY A 129 -26.01 -3.13 10.14
N PRO A 130 -26.19 -1.85 9.82
CA PRO A 130 -27.51 -1.26 9.53
C PRO A 130 -28.26 -1.98 8.41
N ILE A 131 -27.60 -2.31 7.30
CA ILE A 131 -28.21 -3.01 6.16
C ILE A 131 -28.75 -4.38 6.59
N PHE A 132 -27.97 -5.15 7.33
CA PHE A 132 -28.41 -6.46 7.82
C PHE A 132 -29.65 -6.36 8.72
N VAL A 133 -29.67 -5.39 9.62
CA VAL A 133 -30.81 -5.17 10.53
C VAL A 133 -32.05 -4.75 9.74
N MET A 134 -31.91 -3.82 8.80
CA MET A 134 -33.02 -3.41 7.92
C MET A 134 -33.54 -4.56 7.07
N SER A 135 -32.66 -5.37 6.48
CA SER A 135 -33.05 -6.54 5.69
C SER A 135 -33.91 -7.52 6.50
N LYS A 136 -33.57 -7.72 7.79
CA LYS A 136 -34.37 -8.54 8.67
C LYS A 136 -35.76 -7.93 8.93
N TYR A 137 -35.83 -6.63 9.16
CA TYR A 137 -37.13 -5.97 9.35
C TYR A 137 -37.97 -5.96 8.07
N PHE A 138 -37.36 -5.82 6.91
CA PHE A 138 -38.08 -5.96 5.64
C PHE A 138 -38.66 -7.36 5.50
N ALA A 139 -37.90 -8.42 5.81
CA ALA A 139 -38.39 -9.77 5.80
C ALA A 139 -39.60 -9.95 6.77
N ASP A 140 -39.50 -9.43 8.00
CA ASP A 140 -40.59 -9.44 8.97
C ASP A 140 -41.88 -8.76 8.39
N ILE A 141 -41.72 -7.62 7.71
CA ILE A 141 -42.86 -6.89 7.07
C ILE A 141 -43.48 -7.72 5.93
N ILE A 142 -42.65 -8.33 5.10
CA ILE A 142 -43.11 -9.22 4.01
C ILE A 142 -43.89 -10.40 4.57
N ASP A 143 -43.50 -10.96 5.70
CA ASP A 143 -44.18 -12.02 6.41
C ASP A 143 -45.45 -11.56 7.18
N GLY A 144 -45.85 -10.28 7.02
CA GLY A 144 -47.02 -9.71 7.70
C GLY A 144 -46.79 -9.38 9.17
N LYS A 145 -45.55 -9.38 9.65
CA LYS A 145 -45.18 -9.03 11.03
C LYS A 145 -44.74 -7.57 11.07
N MET A 146 -45.24 -6.80 12.04
CA MET A 146 -44.82 -5.43 12.23
C MET A 146 -43.61 -5.35 13.17
N PRO A 147 -42.40 -5.07 12.63
CA PRO A 147 -41.21 -5.02 13.41
C PRO A 147 -41.18 -3.79 14.36
N ASN A 148 -40.37 -3.87 15.41
CA ASN A 148 -40.11 -2.75 16.31
C ASN A 148 -38.64 -2.29 16.15
N PRO A 149 -38.35 -1.32 15.26
CA PRO A 149 -37.00 -0.88 14.98
C PRO A 149 -36.32 -0.32 16.24
N ARG A 150 -35.12 -0.81 16.54
CA ARG A 150 -34.28 -0.28 17.64
C ARG A 150 -33.35 0.78 17.06
N LYS A 151 -32.98 1.77 17.85
CA LYS A 151 -31.99 2.79 17.44
C LYS A 151 -30.68 2.13 17.01
N LEU A 152 -30.09 2.63 15.92
CA LEU A 152 -28.74 2.25 15.51
C LEU A 152 -27.69 2.69 16.55
N ARG A 153 -26.52 2.08 16.48
CA ARG A 153 -25.40 2.47 17.35
C ARG A 153 -24.86 3.85 16.93
N GLN A 154 -24.41 4.63 17.89
CA GLN A 154 -23.63 5.82 17.61
C GLN A 154 -22.37 5.46 16.80
N GLY A 155 -22.21 6.06 15.63
CA GLY A 155 -21.08 5.80 14.74
C GLY A 155 -21.30 4.72 13.67
N ASP A 156 -22.51 4.13 13.56
CA ASP A 156 -22.93 3.40 12.36
C ASP A 156 -23.22 4.40 11.24
N GLU A 157 -22.94 4.01 10.01
CA GLU A 157 -23.31 4.76 8.81
C GLU A 157 -24.83 4.58 8.51
N LEU A 158 -25.37 5.32 7.54
CA LEU A 158 -26.77 5.22 7.11
C LEU A 158 -27.80 5.61 8.18
N GLN A 159 -27.45 6.43 9.15
CA GLN A 159 -28.35 6.85 10.24
C GLN A 159 -29.62 7.53 9.69
N ASP A 160 -29.48 8.45 8.73
CA ASP A 160 -30.61 9.18 8.14
C ASP A 160 -31.54 8.25 7.38
N PHE A 161 -30.97 7.32 6.61
CA PHE A 161 -31.75 6.31 5.89
C PHE A 161 -32.50 5.38 6.86
N TYR A 162 -31.85 4.98 7.94
CA TYR A 162 -32.50 4.16 8.96
C TYR A 162 -33.61 4.91 9.70
N ASN A 163 -33.45 6.22 9.97
CA ASN A 163 -34.46 7.06 10.56
C ASN A 163 -35.71 7.18 9.65
N LEU A 164 -35.50 7.32 8.32
CA LEU A 164 -36.62 7.30 7.35
C LEU A 164 -37.31 5.95 7.34
N PHE A 165 -36.56 4.87 7.37
CA PHE A 165 -37.13 3.52 7.48
C PHE A 165 -37.98 3.36 8.75
N THR A 166 -37.51 3.84 9.89
CA THR A 166 -38.23 3.79 11.16
C THR A 166 -39.55 4.55 11.07
N LYS A 167 -39.53 5.78 10.51
CA LYS A 167 -40.76 6.59 10.27
C LYS A 167 -41.74 5.86 9.35
N MET A 168 -41.26 5.19 8.31
CA MET A 168 -42.10 4.37 7.42
C MET A 168 -42.79 3.25 8.18
N VAL A 169 -42.07 2.50 9.02
CA VAL A 169 -42.65 1.42 9.82
C VAL A 169 -43.70 1.94 10.81
N GLU A 170 -43.45 3.09 11.45
CA GLU A 170 -44.41 3.74 12.36
C GLU A 170 -45.69 4.15 11.60
N ALA A 171 -45.55 4.71 10.39
CA ALA A 171 -46.70 5.10 9.57
C ALA A 171 -47.52 3.86 9.12
N LEU A 172 -46.88 2.75 8.80
CA LEU A 172 -47.56 1.49 8.48
C LEU A 172 -48.33 0.96 9.68
N LYS A 173 -47.74 0.95 10.89
CA LYS A 173 -48.41 0.53 12.14
C LYS A 173 -49.64 1.40 12.43
N ALA A 174 -49.54 2.71 12.21
CA ALA A 174 -50.64 3.64 12.45
C ALA A 174 -51.81 3.37 11.48
N ARG A 175 -51.54 2.97 10.24
CA ARG A 175 -52.59 2.60 9.26
C ARG A 175 -53.23 1.26 9.59
N GLU A 176 -52.49 0.27 10.06
CA GLU A 176 -53.01 -1.03 10.45
C GLU A 176 -53.96 -0.94 11.66
N LYS A 177 -53.65 -0.09 12.63
CA LYS A 177 -54.52 0.16 13.80
C LYS A 177 -55.83 0.89 13.47
N LYS A 178 -55.94 1.52 12.28
CA LYS A 178 -57.14 2.26 11.85
C LYS A 178 -58.08 1.37 10.99
N LYS A 179 -57.65 0.18 10.62
CA LYS A 179 -58.51 -0.84 10.00
C LYS A 179 -59.08 -1.79 11.04
#